data_b97b10a881bc1aa26022e80698cb92a6
#
_entry.id   b97b10a881bc1aa26022e80698cb92a6
#
_cell.length_a   1.000
_cell.length_b   1.000
_cell.length_c   1.000
_cell.angle_alpha   90.00
_cell.angle_beta   90.00
_cell.angle_gamma   90.00
#
_symmetry.space_group_name_H-M   'P 1'
#
loop_
_entity.id
_entity.type
_entity.pdbx_description
1 polymer ?
#
loop_
_entity_poly.entity_id
_entity_poly.type
_entity_poly.pdbx_seq_one_letter_code
_entity_poly.pdbx_strand_id
1 'polypeptide(L)'
;MESQVGYERFFEPDDIFFSTTDDKGVILRTNRTFDSLSRYSRDRLIKSPHNIIRHLDMPAGVFRLMWNDLQAGLPVCAYVVNRAADGLDYRVFATIVPISGGYLSVRTKPLDAATQQATEQVYRSVRAKEREVAARGASRRQIGDYGADDLTRELGAIGITSLHAMTLAQLPREVSTLVSTGVRVPPPPPVSGPVTQILTVVGHIEKDTNLLVFELEEYLRLLTSLADTKGTLLDVADRAESFGRVVGGRTLNVMDRTDALASQIIELSATATPALRALPDRMDALRQSVLELRFSVALMRLLTLMVGRFARSVLDGSEEDPAGSIRDLCEALEDGFSRLGPLCIDVEEGVMALDAELGAITPSLDRMVRRLSRWVDRHGGMGASVNVAQAAALAERGTPEVRGLAALAAECRGLHLPFDENVIHQRIQVLRSALAEIG
;
A
#
# COMPACT_ATOMS: atom_id res chain seq x y z
N MET A 1 -4.83 -36.68 18.92
CA MET A 1 -5.56 -36.73 17.62
C MET A 1 -4.60 -36.13 16.59
N GLU A 2 -4.02 -37.03 15.82
CA GLU A 2 -3.12 -36.69 14.72
C GLU A 2 -3.83 -35.72 13.76
N SER A 3 -3.21 -34.60 13.47
CA SER A 3 -3.66 -33.72 12.39
C SER A 3 -3.52 -34.50 11.10
N GLN A 4 -4.65 -34.95 10.55
CA GLN A 4 -4.69 -35.41 9.17
C GLN A 4 -4.09 -34.29 8.31
N VAL A 5 -3.00 -34.62 7.63
CA VAL A 5 -2.48 -33.83 6.50
C VAL A 5 -3.61 -33.79 5.50
N GLY A 6 -4.40 -32.71 5.50
CA GLY A 6 -5.54 -32.57 4.62
C GLY A 6 -5.05 -32.51 3.19
N TYR A 7 -5.68 -33.30 2.32
CA TYR A 7 -5.46 -33.16 0.88
C TYR A 7 -5.87 -31.76 0.48
N GLU A 8 -4.92 -30.98 -0.10
CA GLU A 8 -5.18 -29.62 -0.58
C GLU A 8 -5.78 -29.67 -1.97
N ARG A 9 -6.78 -28.82 -2.21
CA ARG A 9 -7.32 -28.58 -3.53
C ARG A 9 -6.49 -27.50 -4.22
N PHE A 10 -5.81 -27.88 -5.29
CA PHE A 10 -5.09 -26.96 -6.15
C PHE A 10 -6.03 -26.40 -7.21
N PHE A 11 -5.76 -25.16 -7.62
CA PHE A 11 -6.44 -24.47 -8.69
C PHE A 11 -5.47 -23.54 -9.42
N GLU A 12 -5.82 -23.12 -10.62
CA GLU A 12 -4.92 -22.32 -11.45
C GLU A 12 -5.04 -20.82 -11.14
N PRO A 13 -4.03 -19.99 -11.46
CA PRO A 13 -4.11 -18.54 -11.27
C PRO A 13 -5.33 -17.90 -11.96
N ASP A 14 -5.80 -18.53 -13.04
CA ASP A 14 -6.96 -18.11 -13.81
C ASP A 14 -8.31 -18.44 -13.13
N ASP A 15 -8.30 -19.30 -12.12
CA ASP A 15 -9.50 -19.64 -11.32
C ASP A 15 -9.76 -18.56 -10.27
N ILE A 16 -10.42 -17.47 -10.66
CA ILE A 16 -10.72 -16.34 -9.76
C ILE A 16 -12.13 -16.48 -9.21
N PHE A 17 -12.24 -16.40 -7.89
CA PHE A 17 -13.52 -16.50 -7.18
C PHE A 17 -14.13 -15.12 -7.03
N PHE A 18 -15.43 -15.09 -7.04
CA PHE A 18 -16.20 -13.88 -6.80
C PHE A 18 -17.38 -14.19 -5.87
N SER A 19 -17.62 -13.29 -4.92
CA SER A 19 -18.86 -13.29 -4.15
C SER A 19 -19.22 -11.89 -3.70
N THR A 20 -20.54 -11.65 -3.56
CA THR A 20 -21.04 -10.49 -2.82
C THR A 20 -21.83 -10.97 -1.60
N THR A 21 -21.84 -10.14 -0.57
CA THR A 21 -22.57 -10.38 0.68
C THR A 21 -23.33 -9.13 1.10
N ASP A 22 -24.30 -9.29 1.96
CA ASP A 22 -24.89 -8.17 2.69
C ASP A 22 -23.92 -7.63 3.77
N ASP A 23 -24.36 -6.62 4.52
CA ASP A 23 -23.61 -5.99 5.63
C ASP A 23 -23.29 -6.95 6.80
N LYS A 24 -23.99 -8.10 6.89
CA LYS A 24 -23.79 -9.15 7.90
C LYS A 24 -22.92 -10.29 7.39
N GLY A 25 -22.45 -10.21 6.15
CA GLY A 25 -21.64 -11.26 5.53
C GLY A 25 -22.45 -12.47 5.06
N VAL A 26 -23.74 -12.31 4.79
CA VAL A 26 -24.57 -13.33 4.15
C VAL A 26 -24.39 -13.28 2.65
N ILE A 27 -24.09 -14.40 2.02
CA ILE A 27 -23.77 -14.51 0.59
C ILE A 27 -25.01 -14.20 -0.24
N LEU A 28 -24.87 -13.25 -1.17
CA LEU A 28 -25.90 -12.82 -2.14
C LEU A 28 -25.63 -13.36 -3.54
N ARG A 29 -24.37 -13.36 -3.97
CA ARG A 29 -23.91 -13.88 -5.27
C ARG A 29 -22.62 -14.64 -5.15
N THR A 30 -22.42 -15.61 -6.03
CA THR A 30 -21.17 -16.34 -6.24
C THR A 30 -20.96 -16.54 -7.74
N ASN A 31 -19.74 -16.76 -8.17
CA ASN A 31 -19.46 -17.23 -9.52
C ASN A 31 -19.24 -18.76 -9.54
N ARG A 32 -19.27 -19.33 -10.73
CA ARG A 32 -19.10 -20.77 -10.94
C ARG A 32 -17.79 -21.32 -10.37
N THR A 33 -16.71 -20.54 -10.43
CA THR A 33 -15.42 -20.91 -9.82
C THR A 33 -15.55 -21.11 -8.31
N PHE A 34 -16.26 -20.19 -7.62
CA PHE A 34 -16.50 -20.33 -6.18
C PHE A 34 -17.33 -21.58 -5.85
N ASP A 35 -18.42 -21.81 -6.59
CA ASP A 35 -19.27 -23.00 -6.39
C ASP A 35 -18.47 -24.29 -6.62
N SER A 36 -17.70 -24.35 -7.70
CA SER A 36 -16.87 -25.51 -8.07
C SER A 36 -15.78 -25.82 -7.03
N LEU A 37 -15.05 -24.82 -6.56
CA LEU A 37 -13.94 -25.02 -5.64
C LEU A 37 -14.39 -25.26 -4.20
N SER A 38 -15.47 -24.60 -3.75
CA SER A 38 -16.05 -24.82 -2.43
C SER A 38 -16.81 -26.16 -2.32
N ARG A 39 -17.21 -26.78 -3.44
CA ARG A 39 -18.01 -27.99 -3.51
C ARG A 39 -19.37 -27.90 -2.83
N TYR A 40 -19.80 -26.72 -2.45
CA TYR A 40 -21.17 -26.46 -2.06
C TYR A 40 -22.01 -26.17 -3.30
N SER A 41 -23.26 -26.62 -3.32
CA SER A 41 -24.22 -26.19 -4.32
C SER A 41 -24.52 -24.69 -4.13
N ARG A 42 -24.81 -23.99 -5.22
CA ARG A 42 -25.18 -22.57 -5.19
C ARG A 42 -26.35 -22.29 -4.23
N ASP A 43 -27.39 -23.12 -4.25
CA ASP A 43 -28.53 -23.01 -3.34
C ASP A 43 -28.13 -23.10 -1.86
N ARG A 44 -27.04 -23.83 -1.57
CA ARG A 44 -26.49 -23.93 -0.22
C ARG A 44 -25.64 -22.73 0.15
N LEU A 45 -24.98 -22.12 -0.81
CA LEU A 45 -24.14 -20.93 -0.59
C LEU A 45 -24.98 -19.67 -0.42
N ILE A 46 -25.92 -19.42 -1.34
CA ILE A 46 -26.78 -18.23 -1.30
C ILE A 46 -27.61 -18.23 0.00
N LYS A 47 -27.67 -17.08 0.64
CA LYS A 47 -28.27 -16.86 1.97
C LYS A 47 -27.56 -17.58 3.15
N SER A 48 -26.42 -18.23 2.93
CA SER A 48 -25.57 -18.72 4.00
C SER A 48 -24.56 -17.66 4.45
N PRO A 49 -24.20 -17.60 5.73
CA PRO A 49 -23.08 -16.79 6.18
C PRO A 49 -21.79 -17.23 5.47
N HIS A 50 -20.97 -16.26 5.08
CA HIS A 50 -19.73 -16.54 4.32
C HIS A 50 -18.74 -17.46 5.07
N ASN A 51 -18.87 -17.58 6.40
CA ASN A 51 -18.06 -18.49 7.21
C ASN A 51 -18.37 -19.97 6.97
N ILE A 52 -19.33 -20.32 6.10
CA ILE A 52 -19.62 -21.72 5.71
C ILE A 52 -18.38 -22.41 5.13
N ILE A 53 -17.49 -21.66 4.48
CA ILE A 53 -16.24 -22.17 3.90
C ILE A 53 -15.02 -21.94 4.80
N ARG A 54 -15.18 -21.39 6.01
CA ARG A 54 -14.06 -21.06 6.88
C ARG A 54 -13.37 -22.31 7.40
N HIS A 55 -12.05 -22.42 7.25
CA HIS A 55 -11.28 -23.45 7.90
C HIS A 55 -11.21 -23.23 9.42
N LEU A 56 -11.32 -24.32 10.20
CA LEU A 56 -11.37 -24.26 11.67
C LEU A 56 -10.08 -23.74 12.30
N ASP A 57 -8.96 -23.88 11.62
CA ASP A 57 -7.65 -23.43 12.10
C ASP A 57 -7.34 -21.97 11.76
N MET A 58 -8.22 -21.31 11.01
CA MET A 58 -8.08 -19.87 10.83
C MET A 58 -8.34 -19.13 12.14
N PRO A 59 -7.40 -18.26 12.60
CA PRO A 59 -7.56 -17.51 13.84
C PRO A 59 -8.82 -16.63 13.83
N ALA A 60 -9.46 -16.52 14.98
CA ALA A 60 -10.59 -15.62 15.16
C ALA A 60 -10.16 -14.15 15.05
N GLY A 61 -8.93 -13.84 15.47
CA GLY A 61 -8.33 -12.50 15.41
C GLY A 61 -8.22 -11.97 14.00
N VAL A 62 -7.90 -12.80 12.98
CA VAL A 62 -7.86 -12.39 11.58
C VAL A 62 -9.20 -11.81 11.15
N PHE A 63 -10.28 -12.54 11.40
CA PHE A 63 -11.62 -12.08 11.01
C PHE A 63 -12.08 -10.89 11.86
N ARG A 64 -11.63 -10.78 13.11
CA ARG A 64 -11.90 -9.62 13.95
C ARG A 64 -11.30 -8.35 13.36
N LEU A 65 -10.02 -8.38 12.95
CA LEU A 65 -9.35 -7.26 12.29
C LEU A 65 -10.00 -6.95 10.94
N MET A 66 -10.27 -7.98 10.12
CA MET A 66 -10.94 -7.81 8.83
C MET A 66 -12.29 -7.08 8.98
N TRP A 67 -13.12 -7.49 9.95
CA TRP A 67 -14.41 -6.84 10.20
C TRP A 67 -14.26 -5.41 10.73
N ASN A 68 -13.25 -5.13 11.56
CA ASN A 68 -12.98 -3.78 12.04
C ASN A 68 -12.68 -2.83 10.88
N ASP A 69 -11.80 -3.25 9.95
CA ASP A 69 -11.42 -2.42 8.79
C ASP A 69 -12.60 -2.27 7.81
N LEU A 70 -13.32 -3.36 7.49
CA LEU A 70 -14.48 -3.30 6.60
C LEU A 70 -15.61 -2.42 7.14
N GLN A 71 -15.89 -2.46 8.45
CA GLN A 71 -16.87 -1.59 9.09
C GLN A 71 -16.43 -0.13 9.15
N ALA A 72 -15.12 0.12 9.10
CA ALA A 72 -14.55 1.47 8.94
C ALA A 72 -14.57 1.96 7.48
N GLY A 73 -15.11 1.17 6.55
CA GLY A 73 -15.14 1.51 5.12
C GLY A 73 -13.82 1.25 4.40
N LEU A 74 -12.90 0.52 5.01
CA LEU A 74 -11.58 0.21 4.43
C LEU A 74 -11.60 -1.15 3.72
N PRO A 75 -10.97 -1.26 2.55
CA PRO A 75 -10.73 -2.55 1.90
C PRO A 75 -9.75 -3.40 2.71
N VAL A 76 -9.87 -4.72 2.60
CA VAL A 76 -9.03 -5.69 3.32
C VAL A 76 -8.51 -6.75 2.38
N CYS A 77 -7.21 -7.08 2.52
CA CYS A 77 -6.61 -8.25 1.91
C CYS A 77 -6.04 -9.20 2.98
N ALA A 78 -6.21 -10.51 2.77
CA ALA A 78 -5.68 -11.51 3.68
C ALA A 78 -5.43 -12.85 2.96
N TYR A 79 -4.42 -13.58 3.41
CA TYR A 79 -4.27 -14.99 3.08
C TYR A 79 -5.25 -15.80 3.92
N VAL A 80 -6.09 -16.59 3.27
CA VAL A 80 -7.15 -17.33 3.94
C VAL A 80 -7.12 -18.79 3.53
N VAL A 81 -7.21 -19.67 4.51
CA VAL A 81 -7.46 -21.09 4.27
C VAL A 81 -8.95 -21.34 4.39
N ASN A 82 -9.53 -21.89 3.35
CA ASN A 82 -10.91 -22.32 3.30
C ASN A 82 -11.00 -23.85 3.33
N ARG A 83 -12.17 -24.36 3.68
CA ARG A 83 -12.51 -25.78 3.61
C ARG A 83 -13.72 -26.00 2.73
N ALA A 84 -13.58 -26.85 1.73
CA ALA A 84 -14.66 -27.27 0.87
C ALA A 84 -15.61 -28.26 1.54
N ALA A 85 -16.81 -28.45 0.97
CA ALA A 85 -17.82 -29.35 1.50
C ALA A 85 -17.37 -30.83 1.56
N ASP A 86 -16.44 -31.25 0.70
CA ASP A 86 -15.82 -32.57 0.67
C ASP A 86 -14.64 -32.74 1.63
N GLY A 87 -14.34 -31.71 2.43
CA GLY A 87 -13.29 -31.73 3.45
C GLY A 87 -11.89 -31.37 2.96
N LEU A 88 -11.69 -31.07 1.68
CA LEU A 88 -10.42 -30.57 1.17
C LEU A 88 -10.23 -29.09 1.50
N ASP A 89 -8.98 -28.72 1.81
CA ASP A 89 -8.61 -27.34 2.06
C ASP A 89 -8.16 -26.67 0.77
N TYR A 90 -8.36 -25.36 0.68
CA TYR A 90 -7.81 -24.54 -0.40
C TYR A 90 -7.41 -23.16 0.12
N ARG A 91 -6.29 -22.66 -0.39
CA ARG A 91 -5.69 -21.40 0.02
C ARG A 91 -5.98 -20.32 -0.99
N VAL A 92 -6.40 -19.16 -0.51
CA VAL A 92 -6.72 -18.00 -1.34
C VAL A 92 -6.06 -16.73 -0.78
N PHE A 93 -5.75 -15.82 -1.68
CA PHE A 93 -5.55 -14.42 -1.35
C PHE A 93 -6.89 -13.70 -1.55
N ALA A 94 -7.50 -13.27 -0.45
CA ALA A 94 -8.81 -12.65 -0.46
C ALA A 94 -8.67 -11.13 -0.47
N THR A 95 -9.32 -10.47 -1.43
CA THR A 95 -9.51 -9.03 -1.50
C THR A 95 -10.98 -8.73 -1.28
N ILE A 96 -11.31 -7.95 -0.25
CA ILE A 96 -12.68 -7.62 0.13
C ILE A 96 -12.82 -6.11 0.17
N VAL A 97 -13.82 -5.58 -0.52
CA VAL A 97 -14.11 -4.16 -0.57
C VAL A 97 -15.54 -3.88 -0.14
N PRO A 98 -15.79 -2.80 0.62
CA PRO A 98 -17.14 -2.32 0.88
C PRO A 98 -17.80 -1.87 -0.44
N ILE A 99 -19.10 -2.18 -0.59
CA ILE A 99 -19.98 -1.67 -1.64
C ILE A 99 -21.30 -1.23 -0.99
N SER A 100 -22.19 -0.60 -1.75
CA SER A 100 -23.50 -0.23 -1.22
C SER A 100 -24.28 -1.45 -0.75
N GLY A 101 -24.63 -1.46 0.54
CA GLY A 101 -25.41 -2.52 1.16
C GLY A 101 -24.64 -3.80 1.51
N GLY A 102 -23.29 -3.82 1.43
CA GLY A 102 -22.52 -4.99 1.80
C GLY A 102 -21.07 -5.01 1.37
N TYR A 103 -20.60 -6.17 0.94
CA TYR A 103 -19.20 -6.38 0.59
C TYR A 103 -19.05 -7.20 -0.68
N LEU A 104 -18.09 -6.80 -1.51
CA LEU A 104 -17.64 -7.54 -2.68
C LEU A 104 -16.31 -8.19 -2.37
N SER A 105 -16.16 -9.45 -2.71
CA SER A 105 -14.90 -10.19 -2.52
C SER A 105 -14.45 -10.87 -3.79
N VAL A 106 -13.19 -10.61 -4.16
CA VAL A 106 -12.46 -11.35 -5.19
C VAL A 106 -11.36 -12.14 -4.53
N ARG A 107 -11.21 -13.41 -4.89
CA ARG A 107 -10.17 -14.30 -4.36
C ARG A 107 -9.39 -14.91 -5.48
N THR A 108 -8.08 -14.85 -5.34
CA THR A 108 -7.10 -15.41 -6.28
C THR A 108 -6.28 -16.49 -5.61
N LYS A 109 -5.58 -17.29 -6.40
CA LYS A 109 -4.51 -18.14 -5.92
C LYS A 109 -3.42 -17.26 -5.30
N PRO A 110 -2.92 -17.56 -4.09
CA PRO A 110 -1.75 -16.86 -3.54
C PRO A 110 -0.53 -17.08 -4.43
N LEU A 111 0.15 -16.02 -4.81
CA LEU A 111 1.30 -16.06 -5.73
C LEU A 111 2.60 -15.60 -5.06
N ASP A 112 2.54 -14.83 -3.96
CA ASP A 112 3.69 -14.54 -3.09
C ASP A 112 3.82 -15.62 -2.01
N ALA A 113 4.44 -16.75 -2.38
CA ALA A 113 4.59 -17.90 -1.50
C ALA A 113 5.37 -17.58 -0.22
N ALA A 114 6.34 -16.67 -0.26
CA ALA A 114 7.15 -16.31 0.89
C ALA A 114 6.30 -15.59 1.96
N THR A 115 5.56 -14.57 1.54
CA THR A 115 4.68 -13.81 2.46
C THR A 115 3.52 -14.68 2.95
N GLN A 116 2.94 -15.51 2.06
CA GLN A 116 1.90 -16.47 2.46
C GLN A 116 2.39 -17.40 3.57
N GLN A 117 3.54 -18.04 3.40
CA GLN A 117 4.09 -18.99 4.37
C GLN A 117 4.41 -18.31 5.73
N ALA A 118 5.02 -17.13 5.69
CA ALA A 118 5.30 -16.37 6.90
C ALA A 118 4.01 -16.00 7.65
N THR A 119 3.00 -15.53 6.93
CA THR A 119 1.69 -15.18 7.50
C THR A 119 0.97 -16.42 8.08
N GLU A 120 1.01 -17.56 7.38
CA GLU A 120 0.42 -18.80 7.88
C GLU A 120 1.14 -19.33 9.15
N GLN A 121 2.44 -19.09 9.30
CA GLN A 121 3.16 -19.42 10.53
C GLN A 121 2.66 -18.56 11.69
N VAL A 122 2.49 -17.25 11.49
CA VAL A 122 1.89 -16.35 12.48
C VAL A 122 0.47 -16.82 12.83
N TYR A 123 -0.35 -17.17 11.84
CA TYR A 123 -1.72 -17.67 12.09
C TYR A 123 -1.74 -18.93 12.96
N ARG A 124 -0.82 -19.87 12.72
CA ARG A 124 -0.70 -21.07 13.56
C ARG A 124 -0.34 -20.74 15.01
N SER A 125 0.60 -19.81 15.22
CA SER A 125 0.98 -19.33 16.56
C SER A 125 -0.21 -18.70 17.28
N VAL A 126 -0.86 -17.74 16.65
CA VAL A 126 -2.04 -17.03 17.20
C VAL A 126 -3.16 -18.03 17.51
N ARG A 127 -3.44 -18.96 16.59
CA ARG A 127 -4.51 -19.96 16.78
C ARG A 127 -4.26 -20.89 17.95
N ALA A 128 -3.01 -21.28 18.19
CA ALA A 128 -2.65 -22.09 19.35
C ALA A 128 -2.98 -21.34 20.66
N LYS A 129 -2.61 -20.08 20.77
CA LYS A 129 -2.90 -19.23 21.93
C LYS A 129 -4.40 -18.95 22.08
N GLU A 130 -5.15 -18.74 21.00
CA GLU A 130 -6.62 -18.64 21.04
C GLU A 130 -7.28 -19.89 21.63
N ARG A 131 -6.76 -21.09 21.32
CA ARG A 131 -7.25 -22.35 21.89
C ARG A 131 -6.99 -22.43 23.39
N GLU A 132 -5.84 -21.95 23.86
CA GLU A 132 -5.55 -21.87 25.30
C GLU A 132 -6.50 -20.92 26.03
N VAL A 133 -6.76 -19.73 25.44
CA VAL A 133 -7.71 -18.75 25.99
C VAL A 133 -9.13 -19.32 26.00
N ALA A 134 -9.53 -20.03 24.96
CA ALA A 134 -10.81 -20.72 24.88
C ALA A 134 -10.94 -21.81 25.96
N ALA A 135 -9.88 -22.59 26.21
CA ALA A 135 -9.86 -23.66 27.26
C ALA A 135 -10.02 -23.09 28.67
N ARG A 136 -9.69 -21.81 28.88
CA ARG A 136 -9.92 -21.09 30.16
C ARG A 136 -11.33 -20.53 30.30
N GLY A 137 -12.25 -20.83 29.36
CA GLY A 137 -13.66 -20.41 29.40
C GLY A 137 -13.97 -19.04 28.81
N ALA A 138 -13.07 -18.47 28.02
CA ALA A 138 -13.30 -17.18 27.36
C ALA A 138 -14.44 -17.28 26.32
N SER A 139 -15.25 -16.22 26.21
CA SER A 139 -16.27 -16.09 25.18
C SER A 139 -15.67 -15.94 23.78
N ARG A 140 -16.47 -16.23 22.73
CA ARG A 140 -16.05 -16.06 21.33
C ARG A 140 -15.53 -14.64 21.03
N ARG A 141 -16.15 -13.62 21.63
CA ARG A 141 -15.73 -12.23 21.49
C ARG A 141 -14.35 -12.02 22.11
N GLN A 142 -14.14 -12.44 23.35
CA GLN A 142 -12.85 -12.31 24.04
C GLN A 142 -11.74 -13.07 23.31
N ILE A 143 -12.01 -14.24 22.74
CA ILE A 143 -11.04 -14.98 21.92
C ILE A 143 -10.68 -14.18 20.66
N GLY A 144 -11.67 -13.58 19.99
CA GLY A 144 -11.44 -12.75 18.82
C GLY A 144 -10.63 -11.48 19.12
N ASP A 145 -10.97 -10.79 20.22
CA ASP A 145 -10.27 -9.58 20.65
C ASP A 145 -8.80 -9.90 21.03
N TYR A 146 -8.58 -10.95 21.85
CA TYR A 146 -7.24 -11.44 22.19
C TYR A 146 -6.43 -11.83 20.94
N GLY A 147 -7.06 -12.59 20.02
CA GLY A 147 -6.43 -13.03 18.79
C GLY A 147 -6.04 -11.85 17.87
N ALA A 148 -6.84 -10.79 17.84
CA ALA A 148 -6.55 -9.57 17.06
C ALA A 148 -5.32 -8.85 17.60
N ASP A 149 -5.22 -8.67 18.93
CA ASP A 149 -4.06 -8.03 19.57
C ASP A 149 -2.79 -8.86 19.39
N ASP A 150 -2.89 -10.20 19.57
CA ASP A 150 -1.76 -11.12 19.39
C ASP A 150 -1.30 -11.16 17.93
N LEU A 151 -2.25 -11.21 16.98
CA LEU A 151 -1.96 -11.18 15.54
C LEU A 151 -1.22 -9.90 15.13
N THR A 152 -1.66 -8.75 15.60
CA THR A 152 -1.00 -7.46 15.30
C THR A 152 0.45 -7.47 15.80
N ARG A 153 0.70 -8.00 17.00
CA ARG A 153 2.04 -8.10 17.56
C ARG A 153 2.94 -9.07 16.80
N GLU A 154 2.42 -10.26 16.47
CA GLU A 154 3.17 -11.30 15.74
C GLU A 154 3.46 -10.88 14.30
N LEU A 155 2.52 -10.23 13.61
CA LEU A 155 2.74 -9.64 12.29
C LEU A 155 3.80 -8.54 12.35
N GLY A 156 3.78 -7.70 13.41
CA GLY A 156 4.80 -6.68 13.64
C GLY A 156 6.21 -7.25 13.76
N ALA A 157 6.37 -8.44 14.35
CA ALA A 157 7.65 -9.12 14.47
C ALA A 157 8.26 -9.56 13.12
N ILE A 158 7.42 -9.74 12.09
CA ILE A 158 7.85 -10.05 10.71
C ILE A 158 7.80 -8.83 9.78
N GLY A 159 7.69 -7.61 10.34
CA GLY A 159 7.72 -6.36 9.59
C GLY A 159 6.37 -5.90 9.02
N ILE A 160 5.27 -6.55 9.37
CA ILE A 160 3.89 -6.17 8.97
C ILE A 160 3.22 -5.45 10.14
N THR A 161 3.18 -4.12 10.10
CA THR A 161 2.74 -3.28 11.23
C THR A 161 1.24 -3.37 11.54
N SER A 162 0.41 -3.71 10.54
CA SER A 162 -1.05 -3.87 10.69
C SER A 162 -1.63 -4.68 9.53
N LEU A 163 -2.89 -5.13 9.66
CA LEU A 163 -3.61 -5.76 8.55
C LEU A 163 -3.81 -4.78 7.38
N HIS A 164 -4.06 -3.51 7.67
CA HIS A 164 -4.16 -2.46 6.65
C HIS A 164 -2.82 -2.27 5.90
N ALA A 165 -1.69 -2.21 6.60
CA ALA A 165 -0.37 -2.15 5.95
C ALA A 165 -0.10 -3.38 5.06
N MET A 166 -0.50 -4.57 5.51
CA MET A 166 -0.45 -5.79 4.69
C MET A 166 -1.33 -5.66 3.44
N THR A 167 -2.55 -5.14 3.58
CA THR A 167 -3.48 -4.89 2.47
C THR A 167 -2.84 -4.00 1.40
N LEU A 168 -2.28 -2.86 1.79
CA LEU A 168 -1.64 -1.91 0.87
C LEU A 168 -0.40 -2.50 0.17
N ALA A 169 0.35 -3.34 0.86
CA ALA A 169 1.59 -3.91 0.33
C ALA A 169 1.36 -5.14 -0.57
N GLN A 170 0.41 -6.02 -0.20
CA GLN A 170 0.30 -7.33 -0.83
C GLN A 170 -0.57 -7.35 -2.07
N LEU A 171 -1.67 -6.60 -2.13
CA LEU A 171 -2.51 -6.58 -3.33
C LEU A 171 -1.75 -6.19 -4.60
N PRO A 172 -0.92 -5.13 -4.61
CA PRO A 172 -0.12 -4.80 -5.79
C PRO A 172 0.82 -5.94 -6.23
N ARG A 173 1.44 -6.62 -5.29
CA ARG A 173 2.35 -7.75 -5.58
C ARG A 173 1.58 -8.95 -6.16
N GLU A 174 0.50 -9.36 -5.53
CA GLU A 174 -0.32 -10.49 -5.97
C GLU A 174 -0.94 -10.22 -7.35
N VAL A 175 -1.47 -9.02 -7.60
CA VAL A 175 -2.04 -8.64 -8.90
C VAL A 175 -0.96 -8.53 -9.98
N SER A 176 0.21 -7.96 -9.68
CA SER A 176 1.33 -7.90 -10.64
C SER A 176 1.80 -9.30 -11.02
N THR A 177 1.94 -10.19 -10.04
CA THR A 177 2.32 -11.59 -10.29
C THR A 177 1.22 -12.31 -11.06
N LEU A 178 -0.05 -12.12 -10.72
CA LEU A 178 -1.19 -12.69 -11.45
C LEU A 178 -1.15 -12.32 -12.94
N VAL A 179 -0.94 -11.04 -13.23
CA VAL A 179 -0.82 -10.55 -14.60
C VAL A 179 0.41 -11.12 -15.30
N SER A 180 1.52 -11.33 -14.60
CA SER A 180 2.73 -11.94 -15.17
C SER A 180 2.53 -13.41 -15.58
N THR A 181 1.57 -14.12 -14.97
CA THR A 181 1.19 -15.48 -15.39
C THR A 181 0.40 -15.54 -16.70
N GLY A 182 0.09 -14.40 -17.29
CA GLY A 182 -0.68 -14.31 -18.54
C GLY A 182 -2.18 -14.08 -18.36
N VAL A 183 -2.66 -13.96 -17.11
CA VAL A 183 -4.06 -13.63 -16.83
C VAL A 183 -4.36 -12.21 -17.30
N ARG A 184 -5.33 -12.04 -18.21
CA ARG A 184 -5.67 -10.77 -18.88
C ARG A 184 -7.19 -10.62 -19.02
N VAL A 185 -7.61 -9.39 -19.28
CA VAL A 185 -8.96 -9.11 -19.76
C VAL A 185 -9.18 -9.86 -21.08
N PRO A 186 -10.29 -10.61 -21.23
CA PRO A 186 -10.59 -11.29 -22.49
C PRO A 186 -10.71 -10.28 -23.66
N PRO A 187 -10.22 -10.62 -24.86
CA PRO A 187 -10.34 -9.74 -26.02
C PRO A 187 -11.81 -9.59 -26.45
N PRO A 188 -12.20 -8.44 -26.99
CA PRO A 188 -13.55 -8.24 -27.51
C PRO A 188 -13.80 -9.17 -28.70
N PRO A 189 -15.03 -9.73 -28.84
CA PRO A 189 -15.38 -10.55 -29.99
C PRO A 189 -15.50 -9.69 -31.26
N PRO A 190 -15.43 -10.29 -32.46
CA PRO A 190 -15.51 -9.57 -33.73
C PRO A 190 -16.94 -9.16 -34.11
N VAL A 191 -17.84 -9.04 -33.12
CA VAL A 191 -19.27 -8.71 -33.34
C VAL A 191 -19.56 -7.44 -32.54
N SER A 192 -20.30 -6.48 -33.14
CA SER A 192 -20.74 -5.27 -32.46
C SER A 192 -21.82 -5.59 -31.45
N GLY A 193 -21.79 -4.94 -30.29
CA GLY A 193 -22.78 -5.08 -29.24
C GLY A 193 -22.31 -4.60 -27.88
N PRO A 194 -23.17 -4.58 -26.86
CA PRO A 194 -22.85 -4.06 -25.53
C PRO A 194 -21.70 -4.82 -24.86
N VAL A 195 -21.63 -6.14 -25.00
CA VAL A 195 -20.50 -6.94 -24.46
C VAL A 195 -19.17 -6.54 -25.10
N THR A 196 -19.15 -6.29 -26.42
CA THR A 196 -17.95 -5.82 -27.11
C THR A 196 -17.51 -4.46 -26.61
N GLN A 197 -18.46 -3.56 -26.35
CA GLN A 197 -18.19 -2.24 -25.77
C GLN A 197 -17.58 -2.39 -24.38
N ILE A 198 -18.16 -3.21 -23.51
CA ILE A 198 -17.63 -3.49 -22.17
C ILE A 198 -16.20 -4.01 -22.28
N LEU A 199 -15.94 -5.07 -23.06
CA LEU A 199 -14.63 -5.68 -23.21
C LEU A 199 -13.60 -4.71 -23.80
N THR A 200 -14.00 -3.84 -24.72
CA THR A 200 -13.14 -2.79 -25.27
C THR A 200 -12.74 -1.77 -24.21
N VAL A 201 -13.72 -1.28 -23.45
CA VAL A 201 -13.48 -0.28 -22.40
C VAL A 201 -12.62 -0.83 -21.28
N VAL A 202 -12.92 -2.03 -20.77
CA VAL A 202 -12.09 -2.64 -19.70
C VAL A 202 -10.69 -2.97 -20.17
N GLY A 203 -10.51 -3.32 -21.46
CA GLY A 203 -9.19 -3.48 -22.07
C GLY A 203 -8.40 -2.15 -22.14
N HIS A 204 -9.06 -1.02 -22.36
CA HIS A 204 -8.43 0.29 -22.26
C HIS A 204 -8.05 0.64 -20.82
N ILE A 205 -8.94 0.39 -19.84
CA ILE A 205 -8.66 0.60 -18.41
C ILE A 205 -7.47 -0.27 -17.98
N GLU A 206 -7.41 -1.54 -18.41
CA GLU A 206 -6.27 -2.42 -18.13
C GLU A 206 -4.96 -1.83 -18.65
N LYS A 207 -4.97 -1.28 -19.86
CA LYS A 207 -3.78 -0.65 -20.46
C LYS A 207 -3.33 0.58 -19.70
N ASP A 208 -4.24 1.47 -19.32
CA ASP A 208 -3.90 2.70 -18.59
C ASP A 208 -3.40 2.41 -17.18
N THR A 209 -4.06 1.47 -16.49
CA THR A 209 -3.59 1.04 -15.16
C THR A 209 -2.22 0.35 -15.21
N ASN A 210 -1.84 -0.31 -16.32
CA ASN A 210 -0.50 -0.84 -16.52
C ASN A 210 0.57 0.27 -16.59
N LEU A 211 0.26 1.39 -17.25
CA LEU A 211 1.19 2.54 -17.30
C LEU A 211 1.37 3.15 -15.91
N LEU A 212 0.28 3.33 -15.16
CA LEU A 212 0.35 3.80 -13.76
C LEU A 212 1.20 2.89 -12.87
N VAL A 213 1.05 1.56 -12.99
CA VAL A 213 1.86 0.61 -12.21
C VAL A 213 3.34 0.81 -12.47
N PHE A 214 3.74 0.99 -13.74
CA PHE A 214 5.15 1.18 -14.11
C PHE A 214 5.74 2.44 -13.44
N GLU A 215 5.04 3.58 -13.55
CA GLU A 215 5.50 4.84 -12.93
C GLU A 215 5.54 4.73 -11.39
N LEU A 216 4.54 4.10 -10.79
CA LEU A 216 4.48 3.94 -9.32
C LEU A 216 5.57 3.00 -8.77
N GLU A 217 6.04 2.02 -9.53
CA GLU A 217 7.20 1.20 -9.14
C GLU A 217 8.47 2.07 -9.07
N GLU A 218 8.65 2.99 -10.02
CA GLU A 218 9.79 3.89 -10.02
C GLU A 218 9.72 4.91 -8.87
N TYR A 219 8.54 5.48 -8.61
CA TYR A 219 8.32 6.30 -7.41
C TYR A 219 8.71 5.55 -6.12
N LEU A 220 8.26 4.31 -5.99
CA LEU A 220 8.54 3.53 -4.79
C LEU A 220 10.04 3.21 -4.65
N ARG A 221 10.72 2.92 -5.76
CA ARG A 221 12.16 2.70 -5.78
C ARG A 221 12.92 3.92 -5.27
N LEU A 222 12.58 5.11 -5.80
CA LEU A 222 13.22 6.37 -5.39
C LEU A 222 12.89 6.72 -3.93
N LEU A 223 11.64 6.56 -3.50
CA LEU A 223 11.25 6.80 -2.11
C LEU A 223 11.91 5.82 -1.13
N THR A 224 12.14 4.58 -1.52
CA THR A 224 12.89 3.63 -0.70
C THR A 224 14.34 4.07 -0.55
N SER A 225 14.97 4.51 -1.65
CA SER A 225 16.33 5.08 -1.61
C SER A 225 16.42 6.33 -0.73
N LEU A 226 15.39 7.18 -0.75
CA LEU A 226 15.28 8.33 0.15
C LEU A 226 15.10 7.90 1.61
N ALA A 227 14.23 6.92 1.89
CA ALA A 227 13.98 6.44 3.25
C ALA A 227 15.22 5.82 3.90
N ASP A 228 16.07 5.14 3.13
CA ASP A 228 17.35 4.58 3.60
C ASP A 228 18.31 5.66 4.10
N THR A 229 18.08 6.91 3.74
CA THR A 229 18.89 8.07 4.15
C THR A 229 18.39 8.76 5.42
N LYS A 230 17.32 8.29 6.05
CA LYS A 230 16.70 8.89 7.26
C LYS A 230 17.72 9.09 8.40
N GLY A 231 18.54 8.08 8.69
CA GLY A 231 19.59 8.18 9.70
C GLY A 231 20.65 9.24 9.35
N THR A 232 21.00 9.33 8.08
CA THR A 232 21.93 10.33 7.54
C THR A 232 21.38 11.74 7.67
N LEU A 233 20.08 11.95 7.41
CA LEU A 233 19.42 13.26 7.58
C LEU A 233 19.46 13.74 9.03
N LEU A 234 19.18 12.85 9.97
CA LEU A 234 19.25 13.18 11.41
C LEU A 234 20.68 13.51 11.83
N ASP A 235 21.69 12.78 11.35
CA ASP A 235 23.10 13.10 11.59
C ASP A 235 23.49 14.47 10.99
N VAL A 236 22.99 14.80 9.80
CA VAL A 236 23.18 16.14 9.20
C VAL A 236 22.49 17.23 10.04
N ALA A 237 21.29 16.98 10.54
CA ALA A 237 20.57 17.92 11.41
C ALA A 237 21.34 18.17 12.70
N ASP A 238 21.88 17.13 13.34
CA ASP A 238 22.67 17.23 14.56
C ASP A 238 24.02 17.95 14.31
N ARG A 239 24.63 17.72 13.14
CA ARG A 239 25.80 18.49 12.70
C ARG A 239 25.46 19.96 12.49
N ALA A 240 24.37 20.28 11.83
CA ALA A 240 23.92 21.66 11.59
C ALA A 240 23.64 22.38 12.93
N GLU A 241 23.00 21.72 13.88
CA GLU A 241 22.81 22.25 15.23
C GLU A 241 24.15 22.47 15.97
N SER A 242 25.08 21.52 15.82
CA SER A 242 26.41 21.62 16.42
C SER A 242 27.21 22.80 15.86
N PHE A 243 27.06 23.14 14.59
CA PHE A 243 27.65 24.35 14.00
C PHE A 243 27.25 25.61 14.77
N GLY A 244 25.94 25.78 14.98
CA GLY A 244 25.41 26.91 15.73
C GLY A 244 25.89 26.94 17.19
N ARG A 245 25.91 25.78 17.84
CA ARG A 245 26.31 25.63 19.26
C ARG A 245 27.81 25.90 19.49
N VAL A 246 28.66 25.35 18.64
CA VAL A 246 30.13 25.51 18.76
C VAL A 246 30.56 26.96 18.55
N VAL A 247 29.90 27.64 17.60
CA VAL A 247 30.18 29.05 17.30
C VAL A 247 29.55 29.98 18.37
N GLY A 248 28.29 29.69 18.82
CA GLY A 248 27.58 30.48 19.82
C GLY A 248 28.19 30.48 21.22
N GLY A 249 28.87 29.39 21.60
CA GLY A 249 29.54 29.30 22.91
C GLY A 249 30.70 30.28 23.12
N ARG A 250 31.12 31.05 22.11
CA ARG A 250 32.25 32.00 22.15
C ARG A 250 31.84 33.47 22.02
N THR A 251 30.58 33.77 21.65
CA THR A 251 30.16 35.11 21.20
C THR A 251 29.73 36.06 22.31
N LEU A 252 30.02 35.82 23.56
CA LEU A 252 29.59 36.71 24.66
C LEU A 252 30.47 37.92 24.93
N ASN A 253 31.56 38.15 24.16
CA ASN A 253 32.34 39.36 24.32
C ASN A 253 32.96 39.82 23.00
N VAL A 254 32.65 41.07 22.60
CA VAL A 254 33.33 41.97 21.63
C VAL A 254 32.71 42.07 20.24
N MET A 255 32.35 43.30 19.89
CA MET A 255 31.92 43.79 18.57
C MET A 255 33.04 43.71 17.53
N ASP A 256 33.27 42.54 16.97
CA ASP A 256 34.21 42.36 15.86
C ASP A 256 33.51 41.73 14.63
N ARG A 257 34.07 41.90 13.44
CA ARG A 257 33.59 41.29 12.16
C ARG A 257 33.45 39.77 12.25
N THR A 258 34.06 39.13 13.22
CA THR A 258 33.89 37.72 13.56
C THR A 258 32.50 37.39 14.09
N ASP A 259 31.87 38.32 14.83
CA ASP A 259 30.53 38.15 15.38
C ASP A 259 29.47 38.07 14.25
N ALA A 260 29.64 38.79 13.16
CA ALA A 260 28.72 38.76 12.01
C ALA A 260 28.71 37.39 11.30
N LEU A 261 29.86 36.70 11.20
CA LEU A 261 29.92 35.33 10.66
C LEU A 261 29.28 34.33 11.61
N ALA A 262 29.58 34.47 12.91
CA ALA A 262 29.00 33.64 13.95
C ALA A 262 27.47 33.75 13.97
N SER A 263 26.94 34.98 13.99
CA SER A 263 25.50 35.24 13.95
C SER A 263 24.81 34.64 12.74
N GLN A 264 25.44 34.73 11.55
CA GLN A 264 24.93 34.15 10.32
C GLN A 264 24.98 32.62 10.30
N ILE A 265 25.96 31.98 10.93
CA ILE A 265 26.02 30.52 11.06
C ILE A 265 24.92 30.06 12.02
N ILE A 266 24.71 30.76 13.13
CA ILE A 266 23.66 30.44 14.12
C ILE A 266 22.28 30.58 13.46
N GLU A 267 22.03 31.65 12.72
CA GLU A 267 20.76 31.86 12.00
C GLU A 267 20.48 30.77 10.96
N LEU A 268 21.49 30.42 10.14
CA LEU A 268 21.36 29.33 9.17
C LEU A 268 21.11 27.99 9.85
N SER A 269 21.81 27.71 10.95
CA SER A 269 21.60 26.50 11.76
C SER A 269 20.18 26.46 12.34
N ALA A 270 19.71 27.56 12.93
CA ALA A 270 18.37 27.66 13.51
C ALA A 270 17.27 27.45 12.47
N THR A 271 17.52 27.79 11.21
CA THR A 271 16.56 27.58 10.12
C THR A 271 16.65 26.16 9.52
N ALA A 272 17.86 25.65 9.27
CA ALA A 272 18.05 24.37 8.59
C ALA A 272 17.76 23.16 9.49
N THR A 273 18.07 23.22 10.78
CA THR A 273 17.91 22.07 11.68
C THR A 273 16.46 21.59 11.83
N PRO A 274 15.47 22.44 12.09
CA PRO A 274 14.08 22.00 12.18
C PRO A 274 13.55 21.45 10.84
N ALA A 275 13.93 22.07 9.73
CA ALA A 275 13.54 21.61 8.41
C ALA A 275 14.11 20.21 8.10
N LEU A 276 15.40 19.98 8.38
CA LEU A 276 16.02 18.66 8.22
C LEU A 276 15.36 17.58 9.10
N ARG A 277 14.98 17.93 10.32
CA ARG A 277 14.31 17.00 11.23
C ARG A 277 12.88 16.66 10.83
N ALA A 278 12.21 17.51 10.08
CA ALA A 278 10.86 17.29 9.56
C ALA A 278 10.84 16.43 8.26
N LEU A 279 11.95 16.39 7.51
CA LEU A 279 12.01 15.65 6.24
C LEU A 279 11.66 14.16 6.37
N PRO A 280 12.15 13.39 7.38
CA PRO A 280 11.80 11.99 7.52
C PRO A 280 10.28 11.73 7.61
N ASP A 281 9.56 12.53 8.38
CA ASP A 281 8.11 12.37 8.55
C ASP A 281 7.36 12.68 7.24
N ARG A 282 7.83 13.65 6.47
CA ARG A 282 7.27 13.97 5.15
C ARG A 282 7.55 12.88 4.11
N MET A 283 8.76 12.32 4.15
CA MET A 283 9.10 11.16 3.30
C MET A 283 8.24 9.94 3.64
N ASP A 284 8.00 9.68 4.93
CA ASP A 284 7.12 8.61 5.37
C ASP A 284 5.66 8.87 4.93
N ALA A 285 5.17 10.12 5.01
CA ALA A 285 3.84 10.49 4.52
C ALA A 285 3.70 10.31 3.01
N LEU A 286 4.67 10.79 2.22
CA LEU A 286 4.67 10.61 0.76
C LEU A 286 4.73 9.13 0.37
N ARG A 287 5.56 8.34 1.07
CA ARG A 287 5.61 6.90 0.86
C ARG A 287 4.26 6.24 1.12
N GLN A 288 3.55 6.66 2.16
CA GLN A 288 2.21 6.17 2.47
C GLN A 288 1.22 6.49 1.34
N SER A 289 1.20 7.73 0.83
CA SER A 289 0.35 8.12 -0.31
C SER A 289 0.65 7.28 -1.56
N VAL A 290 1.92 7.00 -1.86
CA VAL A 290 2.30 6.11 -2.98
C VAL A 290 1.83 4.67 -2.76
N LEU A 291 1.89 4.14 -1.54
CA LEU A 291 1.39 2.80 -1.24
C LEU A 291 -0.14 2.72 -1.41
N GLU A 292 -0.88 3.73 -0.98
CA GLU A 292 -2.33 3.82 -1.15
C GLU A 292 -2.72 3.92 -2.63
N LEU A 293 -2.01 4.74 -3.39
CA LEU A 293 -2.23 4.85 -4.83
C LEU A 293 -1.93 3.51 -5.55
N ARG A 294 -0.81 2.85 -5.22
CA ARG A 294 -0.48 1.51 -5.78
C ARG A 294 -1.55 0.48 -5.46
N PHE A 295 -2.03 0.46 -4.23
CA PHE A 295 -3.13 -0.41 -3.83
C PHE A 295 -4.39 -0.13 -4.66
N SER A 296 -4.79 1.15 -4.80
CA SER A 296 -5.97 1.54 -5.55
C SER A 296 -5.87 1.13 -7.03
N VAL A 297 -4.72 1.34 -7.66
CA VAL A 297 -4.48 0.88 -9.05
C VAL A 297 -4.55 -0.64 -9.16
N ALA A 298 -3.96 -1.38 -8.23
CA ALA A 298 -4.02 -2.84 -8.24
C ALA A 298 -5.45 -3.36 -8.05
N LEU A 299 -6.22 -2.73 -7.17
CA LEU A 299 -7.64 -3.04 -6.97
C LEU A 299 -8.43 -2.80 -8.26
N MET A 300 -8.25 -1.65 -8.91
CA MET A 300 -8.92 -1.34 -10.18
C MET A 300 -8.59 -2.40 -11.25
N ARG A 301 -7.34 -2.84 -11.35
CA ARG A 301 -6.94 -3.92 -12.28
C ARG A 301 -7.65 -5.23 -12.00
N LEU A 302 -7.73 -5.62 -10.72
CA LEU A 302 -8.41 -6.86 -10.32
C LEU A 302 -9.90 -6.81 -10.63
N LEU A 303 -10.57 -5.70 -10.31
CA LEU A 303 -11.99 -5.51 -10.60
C LEU A 303 -12.26 -5.45 -12.11
N THR A 304 -11.43 -4.74 -12.87
CA THR A 304 -11.51 -4.66 -14.35
C THR A 304 -11.36 -6.03 -15.00
N LEU A 305 -10.46 -6.86 -14.52
CA LEU A 305 -10.30 -8.25 -14.98
C LEU A 305 -11.59 -9.04 -14.73
N MET A 306 -12.21 -8.88 -13.57
CA MET A 306 -13.48 -9.56 -13.25
C MET A 306 -14.64 -9.09 -14.11
N VAL A 307 -14.77 -7.78 -14.37
CA VAL A 307 -15.76 -7.26 -15.32
C VAL A 307 -15.59 -7.89 -16.69
N GLY A 308 -14.37 -7.98 -17.20
CA GLY A 308 -14.06 -8.62 -18.48
C GLY A 308 -14.48 -10.09 -18.52
N ARG A 309 -14.27 -10.83 -17.45
CA ARG A 309 -14.67 -12.25 -17.34
C ARG A 309 -16.18 -12.42 -17.34
N PHE A 310 -16.89 -11.64 -16.53
CA PHE A 310 -18.36 -11.68 -16.52
C PHE A 310 -18.96 -11.18 -17.84
N ALA A 311 -18.36 -10.19 -18.49
CA ALA A 311 -18.78 -9.77 -19.82
C ALA A 311 -18.62 -10.91 -20.86
N ARG A 312 -17.54 -11.70 -20.77
CA ARG A 312 -17.36 -12.89 -21.62
C ARG A 312 -18.40 -13.95 -21.29
N SER A 313 -18.73 -14.15 -20.01
CA SER A 313 -19.72 -15.16 -19.60
C SER A 313 -21.16 -14.83 -20.04
N VAL A 314 -21.48 -13.56 -20.34
CA VAL A 314 -22.74 -13.19 -21.01
C VAL A 314 -22.86 -13.85 -22.39
N LEU A 315 -21.73 -14.02 -23.10
CA LEU A 315 -21.74 -14.61 -24.45
C LEU A 315 -21.80 -16.14 -24.44
N ASP A 316 -21.11 -16.78 -23.49
CA ASP A 316 -20.99 -18.24 -23.46
C ASP A 316 -21.93 -18.91 -22.45
N GLY A 317 -22.71 -18.13 -21.69
CA GLY A 317 -23.66 -18.67 -20.72
C GLY A 317 -23.00 -19.41 -19.54
N SER A 318 -21.72 -19.14 -19.28
CA SER A 318 -20.97 -19.87 -18.24
C SER A 318 -21.34 -19.45 -16.82
N GLU A 319 -21.99 -18.30 -16.61
CA GLU A 319 -22.44 -17.80 -15.31
C GLU A 319 -23.96 -17.56 -15.31
N GLU A 320 -24.59 -17.67 -14.12
CA GLU A 320 -26.05 -17.51 -14.02
C GLU A 320 -26.52 -16.05 -14.01
N ASP A 321 -25.79 -15.15 -13.30
CA ASP A 321 -26.11 -13.72 -13.21
C ASP A 321 -24.89 -12.86 -13.50
N PRO A 322 -24.36 -12.91 -14.73
CA PRO A 322 -23.20 -12.12 -15.09
C PRO A 322 -23.48 -10.61 -15.09
N ALA A 323 -24.68 -10.19 -15.51
CA ALA A 323 -25.07 -8.78 -15.56
C ALA A 323 -25.15 -8.16 -14.15
N GLY A 324 -25.74 -8.86 -13.17
CA GLY A 324 -25.75 -8.44 -11.78
C GLY A 324 -24.35 -8.36 -11.18
N SER A 325 -23.50 -9.33 -11.49
CA SER A 325 -22.08 -9.33 -11.03
C SER A 325 -21.28 -8.19 -11.65
N ILE A 326 -21.48 -7.86 -12.95
CA ILE A 326 -20.86 -6.69 -13.59
C ILE A 326 -21.33 -5.40 -12.92
N ARG A 327 -22.63 -5.31 -12.56
CA ARG A 327 -23.17 -4.11 -11.89
C ARG A 327 -22.49 -3.84 -10.55
N ASP A 328 -22.36 -4.88 -9.70
CA ASP A 328 -21.69 -4.77 -8.40
C ASP A 328 -20.20 -4.39 -8.57
N LEU A 329 -19.53 -4.95 -9.59
CA LEU A 329 -18.13 -4.62 -9.91
C LEU A 329 -17.97 -3.19 -10.46
N CYS A 330 -18.91 -2.71 -11.29
CA CYS A 330 -18.89 -1.34 -11.81
C CYS A 330 -19.07 -0.31 -10.68
N GLU A 331 -19.92 -0.59 -9.69
CA GLU A 331 -20.05 0.26 -8.50
C GLU A 331 -18.71 0.36 -7.75
N ALA A 332 -18.06 -0.77 -7.49
CA ALA A 332 -16.75 -0.80 -6.84
C ALA A 332 -15.65 -0.11 -7.67
N LEU A 333 -15.68 -0.23 -9.01
CA LEU A 333 -14.77 0.47 -9.91
C LEU A 333 -14.96 1.99 -9.86
N GLU A 334 -16.20 2.47 -9.87
CA GLU A 334 -16.51 3.89 -9.80
C GLU A 334 -16.02 4.53 -8.51
N ASP A 335 -16.30 3.88 -7.38
CA ASP A 335 -15.81 4.33 -6.07
C ASP A 335 -14.26 4.34 -6.05
N GLY A 336 -13.65 3.29 -6.59
CA GLY A 336 -12.20 3.22 -6.68
C GLY A 336 -11.60 4.31 -7.58
N PHE A 337 -12.15 4.57 -8.75
CA PHE A 337 -11.66 5.63 -9.65
C PHE A 337 -11.87 7.04 -9.10
N SER A 338 -12.96 7.29 -8.38
CA SER A 338 -13.17 8.58 -7.72
C SER A 338 -12.11 8.92 -6.67
N ARG A 339 -11.46 7.90 -6.12
CA ARG A 339 -10.35 8.05 -5.15
C ARG A 339 -8.99 8.20 -5.81
N LEU A 340 -8.81 7.74 -7.06
CA LEU A 340 -7.52 7.80 -7.74
C LEU A 340 -7.05 9.22 -8.04
N GLY A 341 -7.94 10.09 -8.52
CA GLY A 341 -7.60 11.49 -8.82
C GLY A 341 -6.98 12.22 -7.62
N PRO A 342 -7.67 12.30 -6.48
CA PRO A 342 -7.11 12.86 -5.25
C PRO A 342 -5.78 12.24 -4.84
N LEU A 343 -5.62 10.91 -4.89
CA LEU A 343 -4.37 10.24 -4.54
C LEU A 343 -3.21 10.58 -5.50
N CYS A 344 -3.48 10.74 -6.79
CA CYS A 344 -2.47 11.20 -7.74
C CYS A 344 -2.00 12.62 -7.40
N ILE A 345 -2.94 13.53 -7.10
CA ILE A 345 -2.65 14.90 -6.69
C ILE A 345 -1.81 14.91 -5.40
N ASP A 346 -2.20 14.15 -4.39
CA ASP A 346 -1.48 14.05 -3.11
C ASP A 346 -0.02 13.59 -3.30
N VAL A 347 0.22 12.62 -4.21
CA VAL A 347 1.57 12.14 -4.53
C VAL A 347 2.36 13.23 -5.25
N GLU A 348 1.79 13.88 -6.28
CA GLU A 348 2.47 14.94 -7.02
C GLU A 348 2.79 16.15 -6.15
N GLU A 349 1.85 16.62 -5.33
CA GLU A 349 2.05 17.72 -4.38
C GLU A 349 3.10 17.35 -3.31
N GLY A 350 3.08 16.12 -2.79
CA GLY A 350 4.06 15.63 -1.84
C GLY A 350 5.49 15.62 -2.40
N VAL A 351 5.65 15.19 -3.65
CA VAL A 351 6.94 15.21 -4.37
C VAL A 351 7.42 16.64 -4.59
N MET A 352 6.53 17.53 -5.06
CA MET A 352 6.87 18.94 -5.29
C MET A 352 7.29 19.64 -4.00
N ALA A 353 6.59 19.36 -2.89
CA ALA A 353 6.93 19.92 -1.59
C ALA A 353 8.31 19.42 -1.10
N LEU A 354 8.59 18.12 -1.24
CA LEU A 354 9.88 17.53 -0.86
C LEU A 354 11.03 18.12 -1.67
N ASP A 355 10.88 18.24 -3.00
CA ASP A 355 11.88 18.84 -3.88
C ASP A 355 12.14 20.31 -3.53
N ALA A 356 11.09 21.10 -3.32
CA ALA A 356 11.20 22.51 -2.95
C ALA A 356 11.94 22.69 -1.61
N GLU A 357 11.66 21.86 -0.62
CA GLU A 357 12.34 21.92 0.69
C GLU A 357 13.81 21.56 0.62
N LEU A 358 14.14 20.45 -0.05
CA LEU A 358 15.53 20.05 -0.25
C LEU A 358 16.29 21.09 -1.08
N GLY A 359 15.62 21.68 -2.09
CA GLY A 359 16.12 22.77 -2.88
C GLY A 359 16.41 24.04 -2.07
N ALA A 360 15.62 24.32 -1.03
CA ALA A 360 15.84 25.48 -0.14
C ALA A 360 16.92 25.20 0.92
N ILE A 361 16.95 23.99 1.47
CA ILE A 361 17.89 23.60 2.54
C ILE A 361 19.32 23.45 2.01
N THR A 362 19.52 22.84 0.86
CA THR A 362 20.83 22.53 0.28
C THR A 362 21.73 23.78 0.15
N PRO A 363 21.29 24.90 -0.48
CA PRO A 363 22.12 26.10 -0.56
C PRO A 363 22.40 26.74 0.81
N SER A 364 21.48 26.57 1.77
CA SER A 364 21.63 27.12 3.12
C SER A 364 22.72 26.37 3.91
N LEU A 365 22.73 25.05 3.81
CA LEU A 365 23.79 24.22 4.39
C LEU A 365 25.16 24.48 3.72
N ASP A 366 25.21 24.57 2.41
CA ASP A 366 26.42 24.92 1.69
C ASP A 366 26.99 26.30 2.10
N ARG A 367 26.11 27.29 2.30
CA ARG A 367 26.53 28.60 2.83
C ARG A 367 27.04 28.49 4.25
N MET A 368 26.39 27.71 5.07
CA MET A 368 26.78 27.50 6.47
C MET A 368 28.16 26.84 6.55
N VAL A 369 28.41 25.78 5.78
CA VAL A 369 29.71 25.09 5.73
C VAL A 369 30.81 26.05 5.26
N ARG A 370 30.60 26.83 4.18
CA ARG A 370 31.58 27.82 3.71
C ARG A 370 31.86 28.92 4.72
N ARG A 371 30.86 29.37 5.48
CA ARG A 371 31.04 30.36 6.54
C ARG A 371 31.79 29.78 7.73
N LEU A 372 31.49 28.54 8.08
CA LEU A 372 32.18 27.83 9.14
C LEU A 372 33.66 27.64 8.80
N SER A 373 34.02 27.26 7.58
CA SER A 373 35.42 27.18 7.11
C SER A 373 36.13 28.52 7.28
N ARG A 374 35.53 29.62 6.84
CA ARG A 374 36.09 30.97 6.99
C ARG A 374 36.23 31.40 8.44
N TRP A 375 35.30 30.96 9.30
CA TRP A 375 35.40 31.23 10.74
C TRP A 375 36.57 30.44 11.37
N VAL A 376 36.74 29.20 10.98
CA VAL A 376 37.87 28.34 11.40
C VAL A 376 39.21 28.94 10.95
N ASP A 377 39.32 29.36 9.68
CA ASP A 377 40.54 29.97 9.16
C ASP A 377 40.96 31.20 9.95
N ARG A 378 40.02 31.98 10.48
CA ARG A 378 40.30 33.18 11.27
C ARG A 378 40.70 32.88 12.72
N HIS A 379 40.27 31.76 13.27
CA HIS A 379 40.48 31.40 14.69
C HIS A 379 41.43 30.23 14.89
N GLY A 380 41.90 29.58 13.81
CA GLY A 380 42.71 28.36 13.81
C GLY A 380 44.21 28.53 14.04
N GLY A 381 44.65 29.64 14.67
CA GLY A 381 46.07 29.85 15.02
C GLY A 381 46.57 28.89 16.11
N MET A 382 47.94 28.88 16.37
CA MET A 382 48.53 28.06 17.43
C MET A 382 47.88 28.39 18.79
N GLY A 383 47.24 27.38 19.42
CA GLY A 383 46.46 27.52 20.65
C GLY A 383 44.96 27.54 20.43
N ALA A 384 44.48 27.09 19.28
CA ALA A 384 43.04 26.98 18.97
C ALA A 384 42.28 26.20 20.07
N SER A 385 41.13 26.72 20.50
CA SER A 385 40.30 26.06 21.51
C SER A 385 39.67 24.79 20.95
N VAL A 386 39.21 23.89 21.83
CA VAL A 386 38.50 22.66 21.49
C VAL A 386 37.34 22.95 20.51
N ASN A 387 36.64 24.08 20.68
CA ASN A 387 35.54 24.46 19.80
C ASN A 387 36.00 24.76 18.35
N VAL A 388 37.17 25.35 18.15
CA VAL A 388 37.72 25.61 16.80
C VAL A 388 38.12 24.29 16.12
N ALA A 389 38.71 23.34 16.86
CA ALA A 389 39.03 22.02 16.33
C ALA A 389 37.75 21.23 15.93
N GLN A 390 36.70 21.30 16.74
CA GLN A 390 35.42 20.70 16.42
C GLN A 390 34.78 21.37 15.18
N ALA A 391 34.80 22.70 15.10
CA ALA A 391 34.33 23.44 13.95
C ALA A 391 35.07 23.08 12.66
N ALA A 392 36.41 22.89 12.74
CA ALA A 392 37.24 22.47 11.63
C ALA A 392 36.83 21.07 11.11
N ALA A 393 36.69 20.10 12.00
CA ALA A 393 36.26 18.76 11.65
C ALA A 393 34.85 18.73 11.03
N LEU A 394 33.94 19.55 11.56
CA LEU A 394 32.59 19.69 10.99
C LEU A 394 32.59 20.37 9.62
N ALA A 395 33.41 21.40 9.42
CA ALA A 395 33.55 22.07 8.13
C ALA A 395 34.15 21.16 7.05
N GLU A 396 35.14 20.35 7.41
CA GLU A 396 35.78 19.37 6.52
C GLU A 396 34.80 18.27 6.09
N ARG A 397 34.04 17.74 7.03
CA ARG A 397 33.01 16.72 6.73
C ARG A 397 31.89 17.28 5.83
N GLY A 398 31.51 18.54 6.00
CA GLY A 398 30.45 19.18 5.21
C GLY A 398 29.10 18.48 5.32
N THR A 399 28.29 18.60 4.26
CA THR A 399 26.95 18.00 4.13
C THR A 399 26.70 17.46 2.71
N PRO A 400 27.60 16.59 2.18
CA PRO A 400 27.46 16.11 0.79
C PRO A 400 26.20 15.26 0.60
N GLU A 401 25.72 14.61 1.66
CA GLU A 401 24.56 13.72 1.66
C GLU A 401 23.28 14.45 1.23
N VAL A 402 23.11 15.70 1.62
CA VAL A 402 21.92 16.51 1.28
C VAL A 402 21.83 16.80 -0.21
N ARG A 403 22.96 16.90 -0.90
CA ARG A 403 22.96 17.06 -2.37
C ARG A 403 22.47 15.81 -3.09
N GLY A 404 22.87 14.63 -2.59
CA GLY A 404 22.37 13.36 -3.10
C GLY A 404 20.85 13.24 -2.93
N LEU A 405 20.34 13.66 -1.78
CA LEU A 405 18.89 13.69 -1.50
C LEU A 405 18.15 14.67 -2.41
N ALA A 406 18.69 15.86 -2.62
CA ALA A 406 18.10 16.83 -3.53
C ALA A 406 18.06 16.32 -4.98
N ALA A 407 19.08 15.56 -5.41
CA ALA A 407 19.08 14.92 -6.73
C ALA A 407 17.98 13.86 -6.84
N LEU A 408 17.84 12.98 -5.84
CA LEU A 408 16.76 11.98 -5.81
C LEU A 408 15.36 12.60 -5.79
N ALA A 409 15.16 13.69 -5.05
CA ALA A 409 13.88 14.41 -5.06
C ALA A 409 13.57 15.04 -6.41
N ALA A 410 14.60 15.57 -7.10
CA ALA A 410 14.46 16.07 -8.46
C ALA A 410 14.14 14.97 -9.48
N GLU A 411 14.69 13.76 -9.30
CA GLU A 411 14.31 12.59 -10.11
C GLU A 411 12.84 12.23 -9.87
N CYS A 412 12.37 12.19 -8.61
CA CYS A 412 10.95 11.95 -8.29
C CYS A 412 10.04 12.98 -8.99
N ARG A 413 10.42 14.26 -8.97
CA ARG A 413 9.65 15.32 -9.66
C ARG A 413 9.62 15.13 -11.19
N GLY A 414 10.61 14.46 -11.77
CA GLY A 414 10.67 14.15 -13.20
C GLY A 414 9.71 13.04 -13.63
N LEU A 415 9.19 12.24 -12.68
CA LEU A 415 8.19 11.24 -12.95
C LEU A 415 6.82 11.91 -13.16
N HIS A 416 6.01 11.33 -14.02
CA HIS A 416 4.67 11.81 -14.34
C HIS A 416 3.68 10.67 -14.19
N LEU A 417 2.58 10.90 -13.48
CA LEU A 417 1.50 9.93 -13.37
C LEU A 417 0.56 10.09 -14.57
N PRO A 418 0.50 9.10 -15.48
CA PRO A 418 -0.34 9.16 -16.68
C PRO A 418 -1.81 8.88 -16.33
N PHE A 419 -2.42 9.74 -15.53
CA PHE A 419 -3.81 9.65 -15.10
C PHE A 419 -4.62 10.83 -15.66
N ASP A 420 -5.69 10.53 -16.41
CA ASP A 420 -6.65 11.50 -16.90
C ASP A 420 -8.06 11.13 -16.40
N GLU A 421 -8.52 11.90 -15.42
CA GLU A 421 -9.80 11.70 -14.76
C GLU A 421 -10.98 11.77 -15.77
N ASN A 422 -10.92 12.66 -16.77
CA ASN A 422 -11.97 12.81 -17.77
C ASN A 422 -12.09 11.57 -18.68
N VAL A 423 -10.94 11.01 -19.07
CA VAL A 423 -10.89 9.77 -19.87
C VAL A 423 -11.48 8.61 -19.08
N ILE A 424 -11.12 8.48 -17.81
CA ILE A 424 -11.66 7.43 -16.93
C ILE A 424 -13.16 7.62 -16.75
N HIS A 425 -13.61 8.84 -16.47
CA HIS A 425 -15.05 9.13 -16.32
C HIS A 425 -15.85 8.76 -17.56
N GLN A 426 -15.37 9.12 -18.75
CA GLN A 426 -16.02 8.73 -20.04
C GLN A 426 -16.10 7.21 -20.18
N ARG A 427 -15.05 6.46 -19.82
CA ARG A 427 -15.04 4.99 -19.87
C ARG A 427 -16.08 4.38 -18.95
N ILE A 428 -16.22 4.89 -17.73
CA ILE A 428 -17.26 4.44 -16.80
C ILE A 428 -18.66 4.69 -17.36
N GLN A 429 -18.90 5.86 -17.98
CA GLN A 429 -20.19 6.14 -18.61
C GLN A 429 -20.51 5.17 -19.76
N VAL A 430 -19.51 4.80 -20.57
CA VAL A 430 -19.70 3.78 -21.61
C VAL A 430 -20.00 2.41 -21.01
N LEU A 431 -19.31 2.01 -19.92
CA LEU A 431 -19.60 0.78 -19.19
C LEU A 431 -21.05 0.74 -18.69
N ARG A 432 -21.51 1.81 -18.05
CA ARG A 432 -22.89 1.93 -17.55
C ARG A 432 -23.92 1.82 -18.68
N SER A 433 -23.69 2.54 -19.77
CA SER A 433 -24.59 2.51 -20.92
C SER A 433 -24.68 1.11 -21.53
N ALA A 434 -23.54 0.47 -21.76
CA ALA A 434 -23.49 -0.88 -22.31
C ALA A 434 -24.12 -1.93 -21.35
N LEU A 435 -23.94 -1.74 -20.03
CA LEU A 435 -24.55 -2.62 -19.03
C LEU A 435 -26.08 -2.48 -19.01
N ALA A 436 -26.62 -1.27 -19.18
CA ALA A 436 -28.06 -1.04 -19.26
C ALA A 436 -28.71 -1.72 -20.47
N GLU A 437 -27.94 -2.00 -21.53
CA GLU A 437 -28.43 -2.74 -22.71
C GLU A 437 -28.45 -4.26 -22.52
N ILE A 438 -27.69 -4.78 -21.53
CA ILE A 438 -27.62 -6.22 -21.25
C ILE A 438 -28.65 -6.65 -20.19
N GLY A 439 -28.99 -5.77 -19.26
CA GLY A 439 -29.91 -6.05 -18.16
C GLY A 439 -31.26 -5.53 -18.33
#